data_aab398656bec370778298e34fd986a2f
#
_entry.id   aab398656bec370778298e34fd986a2f
#
_cell.length_a   1.000
_cell.length_b   1.000
_cell.length_c   1.000
_cell.angle_alpha   90.00
_cell.angle_beta   90.00
_cell.angle_gamma   90.00
#
_symmetry.space_group_name_H-M   'P 1'
#
loop_
_entity.id
_entity.type
_entity.pdbx_description
1 polymer ?
#
loop_
_entity_poly.entity_id
_entity_poly.type
_entity_poly.pdbx_seq_one_letter_code
_entity_poly.pdbx_strand_id
1 'polypeptide(L)'
;MTQRLDALQAALEAALGARITHFKRERGEITITVSAADSLEVAKQLRDDRTLGFEQLIDLCGVDYSSYKDMPWDGPRFCVVTHLLSLANNWRVRLKVFATDDDLPVVPALTPVWNAANWFEREAFDMYGIIFEGHDDLRRILTDYGFIGHPMRKDFPVSGHVEMRYDLEQRRVIYQPVTIEPREITPRVIREDNYGGLR
;
A
#
# COMPACT_ATOMS: atom_id res chain seq x y z
N MET A 1 19.99 10.23 16.65
CA MET A 1 18.90 9.88 15.70
C MET A 1 18.92 10.80 14.47
N THR A 2 19.09 12.10 14.63
CA THR A 2 19.10 13.10 13.55
C THR A 2 20.21 12.86 12.52
N GLN A 3 21.47 12.71 12.94
CA GLN A 3 22.64 12.46 12.05
C GLN A 3 22.46 11.25 11.13
N ARG A 4 21.80 10.19 11.60
CA ARG A 4 21.55 9.00 10.80
C ARG A 4 20.54 9.25 9.67
N LEU A 5 19.51 10.04 9.95
CA LEU A 5 18.54 10.43 8.93
C LEU A 5 19.12 11.44 7.96
N ASP A 6 20.03 12.33 8.41
CA ASP A 6 20.73 13.26 7.54
C ASP A 6 21.64 12.50 6.55
N ALA A 7 22.37 11.49 7.03
CA ALA A 7 23.19 10.64 6.17
C ALA A 7 22.34 9.84 5.15
N LEU A 8 21.23 9.27 5.59
CA LEU A 8 20.30 8.57 4.69
C LEU A 8 19.72 9.51 3.64
N GLN A 9 19.28 10.70 4.04
CA GLN A 9 18.76 11.70 3.10
C GLN A 9 19.79 12.05 2.04
N ALA A 10 21.00 12.40 2.45
CA ALA A 10 22.08 12.75 1.53
C ALA A 10 22.41 11.60 0.56
N ALA A 11 22.43 10.35 1.06
CA ALA A 11 22.67 9.18 0.23
C ALA A 11 21.54 8.95 -0.81
N LEU A 12 20.28 9.11 -0.40
CA LEU A 12 19.14 8.99 -1.31
C LEU A 12 19.12 10.08 -2.38
N GLU A 13 19.38 11.32 -1.99
CA GLU A 13 19.45 12.45 -2.92
C GLU A 13 20.63 12.28 -3.92
N ALA A 14 21.77 11.81 -3.47
CA ALA A 14 22.92 11.56 -4.33
C ALA A 14 22.69 10.41 -5.32
N ALA A 15 22.03 9.33 -4.87
CA ALA A 15 21.81 8.17 -5.70
C ALA A 15 20.64 8.35 -6.68
N LEU A 16 19.52 8.89 -6.23
CA LEU A 16 18.27 8.92 -6.99
C LEU A 16 18.02 10.28 -7.67
N GLY A 17 18.47 11.37 -7.07
CA GLY A 17 18.36 12.72 -7.65
C GLY A 17 16.94 13.08 -8.09
N ALA A 18 16.80 13.44 -9.37
CA ALA A 18 15.55 13.89 -9.97
C ALA A 18 14.44 12.80 -10.08
N ARG A 19 14.77 11.53 -9.83
CA ARG A 19 13.77 10.45 -9.81
C ARG A 19 12.85 10.51 -8.59
N ILE A 20 13.29 11.21 -7.51
CA ILE A 20 12.44 11.48 -6.35
C ILE A 20 11.50 12.63 -6.69
N THR A 21 10.22 12.33 -6.88
CA THR A 21 9.19 13.34 -7.17
C THR A 21 8.72 14.07 -5.91
N HIS A 22 8.74 13.39 -4.77
CA HIS A 22 8.42 13.99 -3.47
C HIS A 22 9.26 13.35 -2.37
N PHE A 23 9.80 14.18 -1.49
CA PHE A 23 10.59 13.78 -0.33
C PHE A 23 9.92 14.28 0.94
N LYS A 24 9.72 13.39 1.91
CA LYS A 24 9.13 13.76 3.21
C LYS A 24 9.93 13.14 4.34
N ARG A 25 10.34 13.97 5.29
CA ARG A 25 10.93 13.54 6.55
C ARG A 25 10.03 13.95 7.70
N GLU A 26 9.44 12.97 8.35
CA GLU A 26 8.48 13.20 9.44
C GLU A 26 8.56 12.04 10.45
N ARG A 27 8.38 12.34 11.74
CA ARG A 27 8.32 11.36 12.83
C ARG A 27 9.53 10.42 12.91
N GLY A 28 10.70 10.87 12.48
CA GLY A 28 11.92 10.04 12.48
C GLY A 28 12.01 9.05 11.32
N GLU A 29 11.19 9.18 10.29
CA GLU A 29 11.16 8.35 9.09
C GLU A 29 11.36 9.19 7.81
N ILE A 30 11.93 8.56 6.79
CA ILE A 30 12.04 9.13 5.45
C ILE A 30 11.07 8.39 4.52
N THR A 31 10.28 9.18 3.82
CA THR A 31 9.40 8.72 2.75
C THR A 31 9.81 9.38 1.43
N ILE A 32 10.02 8.60 0.40
CA ILE A 32 10.25 9.07 -0.96
C ILE A 32 9.10 8.61 -1.85
N THR A 33 8.71 9.46 -2.79
CA THR A 33 7.74 9.12 -3.82
C THR A 33 8.45 9.15 -5.16
N VAL A 34 8.18 8.15 -5.99
CA VAL A 34 8.72 8.06 -7.36
C VAL A 34 7.60 7.79 -8.35
N SER A 35 7.84 8.05 -9.63
CA SER A 35 6.89 7.70 -10.68
C SER A 35 6.75 6.19 -10.83
N ALA A 36 5.60 5.71 -11.31
CA ALA A 36 5.41 4.30 -11.63
C ALA A 36 6.44 3.83 -12.69
N ALA A 37 6.73 4.68 -13.68
CA ALA A 37 7.68 4.35 -14.74
C ALA A 37 9.11 4.11 -14.24
N ASP A 38 9.54 4.87 -13.22
CA ASP A 38 10.89 4.76 -12.66
C ASP A 38 11.00 3.77 -11.51
N SER A 39 9.88 3.29 -10.98
CA SER A 39 9.83 2.55 -9.71
C SER A 39 10.69 1.29 -9.70
N LEU A 40 10.70 0.50 -10.78
CA LEU A 40 11.51 -0.71 -10.88
C LEU A 40 13.00 -0.42 -10.92
N GLU A 41 13.42 0.60 -11.67
CA GLU A 41 14.84 0.98 -11.74
C GLU A 41 15.33 1.62 -10.45
N VAL A 42 14.48 2.43 -9.79
CA VAL A 42 14.75 2.96 -8.46
C VAL A 42 14.87 1.83 -7.43
N ALA A 43 14.00 0.85 -7.48
CA ALA A 43 14.04 -0.32 -6.60
C ALA A 43 15.35 -1.12 -6.75
N LYS A 44 15.78 -1.38 -8.00
CA LYS A 44 17.07 -2.01 -8.27
C LYS A 44 18.22 -1.19 -7.72
N GLN A 45 18.21 0.12 -7.94
CA GLN A 45 19.26 1.01 -7.44
C GLN A 45 19.27 1.06 -5.90
N LEU A 46 18.13 1.11 -5.24
CA LEU A 46 18.03 1.05 -3.78
C LEU A 46 18.65 -0.24 -3.21
N ARG A 47 18.45 -1.38 -3.88
CA ARG A 47 19.04 -2.66 -3.46
C ARG A 47 20.53 -2.76 -3.75
N ASP A 48 20.94 -2.41 -4.98
CA ASP A 48 22.26 -2.77 -5.53
C ASP A 48 23.32 -1.71 -5.24
N ASP A 49 22.94 -0.46 -4.96
CA ASP A 49 23.88 0.58 -4.56
C ASP A 49 24.55 0.23 -3.22
N ARG A 50 25.88 0.17 -3.23
CA ARG A 50 26.67 -0.21 -2.05
C ARG A 50 26.51 0.72 -0.86
N THR A 51 26.20 1.99 -1.12
CA THR A 51 25.98 2.99 -0.06
C THR A 51 24.62 2.82 0.58
N LEU A 52 23.60 2.48 -0.22
CA LEU A 52 22.21 2.32 0.21
C LEU A 52 21.95 0.92 0.77
N GLY A 53 22.17 -0.12 -0.04
CA GLY A 53 22.09 -1.52 0.35
C GLY A 53 20.76 -1.91 0.99
N PHE A 54 19.62 -1.55 0.37
CA PHE A 54 18.30 -1.96 0.85
C PHE A 54 18.00 -3.39 0.40
N GLU A 55 18.69 -4.35 0.99
CA GLU A 55 18.62 -5.75 0.64
C GLU A 55 17.29 -6.42 1.06
N GLN A 56 16.58 -5.85 2.02
CA GLN A 56 15.35 -6.44 2.53
C GLN A 56 14.11 -5.58 2.26
N LEU A 57 13.11 -6.17 1.58
CA LEU A 57 11.75 -5.69 1.57
C LEU A 57 11.07 -6.19 2.84
N ILE A 58 10.64 -5.28 3.72
CA ILE A 58 9.96 -5.62 4.98
C ILE A 58 8.49 -5.86 4.73
N ASP A 59 7.86 -4.95 3.97
CA ASP A 59 6.43 -4.93 3.74
C ASP A 59 6.09 -4.17 2.46
N LEU A 60 4.99 -4.56 1.81
CA LEU A 60 4.39 -3.83 0.70
C LEU A 60 2.88 -3.88 0.85
N CYS A 61 2.22 -2.75 0.82
CA CYS A 61 0.76 -2.67 0.89
C CYS A 61 0.17 -1.68 -0.11
N GLY A 62 -1.07 -1.94 -0.52
CA GLY A 62 -1.89 -0.99 -1.25
C GLY A 62 -2.54 0.04 -0.32
N VAL A 63 -2.83 1.23 -0.84
CA VAL A 63 -3.57 2.28 -0.12
C VAL A 63 -4.55 2.94 -1.08
N ASP A 64 -5.80 3.08 -0.65
CA ASP A 64 -6.83 3.86 -1.33
C ASP A 64 -6.93 5.25 -0.68
N TYR A 65 -6.66 6.31 -1.44
CA TYR A 65 -6.66 7.69 -0.97
C TYR A 65 -8.00 8.42 -1.19
N SER A 66 -9.02 7.78 -1.79
CA SER A 66 -10.27 8.46 -2.18
C SER A 66 -10.96 9.24 -1.06
N SER A 67 -10.78 8.83 0.21
CA SER A 67 -11.32 9.52 1.39
C SER A 67 -10.23 9.87 2.43
N TYR A 68 -9.05 10.26 1.94
CA TYR A 68 -7.93 10.57 2.82
C TYR A 68 -8.20 11.84 3.66
N LYS A 69 -8.08 11.72 4.99
CA LYS A 69 -8.34 12.79 5.96
C LYS A 69 -9.78 13.35 5.93
N ASP A 70 -10.75 12.55 5.53
CA ASP A 70 -12.16 12.94 5.40
C ASP A 70 -12.38 14.16 4.47
N MET A 71 -11.46 14.39 3.55
CA MET A 71 -11.52 15.44 2.52
C MET A 71 -11.41 14.84 1.11
N PRO A 72 -11.92 15.52 0.09
CA PRO A 72 -11.64 15.12 -1.29
C PRO A 72 -10.13 15.08 -1.52
N TRP A 73 -9.65 13.95 -2.03
CA TRP A 73 -8.26 13.79 -2.41
C TRP A 73 -8.04 14.33 -3.82
N ASP A 74 -7.08 15.26 -3.95
CA ASP A 74 -6.67 15.80 -5.25
C ASP A 74 -5.35 15.13 -5.67
N GLY A 75 -5.45 14.00 -6.37
CA GLY A 75 -4.31 13.20 -6.83
C GLY A 75 -4.71 11.78 -7.18
N PRO A 76 -3.77 10.93 -7.66
CA PRO A 76 -4.04 9.53 -7.97
C PRO A 76 -4.57 8.77 -6.76
N ARG A 77 -5.60 7.98 -6.97
CA ARG A 77 -6.33 7.29 -5.92
C ARG A 77 -5.52 6.17 -5.27
N PHE A 78 -4.87 5.34 -6.08
CA PHE A 78 -4.18 4.15 -5.58
C PHE A 78 -2.68 4.36 -5.46
N CYS A 79 -2.15 3.94 -4.33
CA CYS A 79 -0.72 4.00 -4.02
C CYS A 79 -0.22 2.66 -3.51
N VAL A 80 0.94 2.23 -3.98
CA VAL A 80 1.71 1.14 -3.38
C VAL A 80 2.75 1.75 -2.45
N VAL A 81 2.78 1.27 -1.22
CA VAL A 81 3.70 1.70 -0.18
C VAL A 81 4.60 0.52 0.19
N THR A 82 5.90 0.69 -0.04
CA THR A 82 6.91 -0.35 0.24
C THR A 82 7.85 0.11 1.34
N HIS A 83 8.08 -0.75 2.32
CA HIS A 83 9.01 -0.53 3.41
C HIS A 83 10.28 -1.34 3.19
N LEU A 84 11.42 -0.65 3.13
CA LEU A 84 12.72 -1.26 2.85
C LEU A 84 13.66 -1.11 4.04
N LEU A 85 14.54 -2.09 4.21
CA LEU A 85 15.57 -2.12 5.25
C LEU A 85 16.94 -2.41 4.64
N SER A 86 17.89 -1.54 4.97
CA SER A 86 19.32 -1.80 4.82
C SER A 86 19.86 -2.35 6.15
N LEU A 87 20.28 -3.60 6.15
CA LEU A 87 20.80 -4.25 7.37
C LEU A 87 22.15 -3.65 7.76
N ALA A 88 23.04 -3.48 6.78
CA ALA A 88 24.40 -2.96 7.02
C ALA A 88 24.37 -1.56 7.65
N ASN A 89 23.52 -0.67 7.13
CA ASN A 89 23.38 0.71 7.61
C ASN A 89 22.33 0.84 8.71
N ASN A 90 21.53 -0.18 8.93
CA ASN A 90 20.33 -0.15 9.76
C ASN A 90 19.43 1.02 9.40
N TRP A 91 19.27 1.32 8.11
CA TRP A 91 18.39 2.34 7.56
C TRP A 91 17.05 1.77 7.15
N ARG A 92 16.02 2.58 7.30
CA ARG A 92 14.68 2.28 6.78
C ARG A 92 14.20 3.42 5.90
N VAL A 93 13.57 3.07 4.79
CA VAL A 93 12.93 4.03 3.89
C VAL A 93 11.55 3.51 3.50
N ARG A 94 10.60 4.43 3.38
CA ARG A 94 9.28 4.17 2.80
C ARG A 94 9.29 4.69 1.36
N LEU A 95 9.07 3.79 0.43
CA LEU A 95 8.91 4.11 -0.99
C LEU A 95 7.41 4.14 -1.31
N LYS A 96 6.96 5.21 -1.97
CA LYS A 96 5.60 5.36 -2.47
C LYS A 96 5.59 5.44 -3.98
N VAL A 97 4.68 4.67 -4.58
CA VAL A 97 4.43 4.67 -6.02
C VAL A 97 2.93 4.80 -6.24
N PHE A 98 2.50 5.86 -6.90
CA PHE A 98 1.11 6.04 -7.28
C PHE A 98 0.84 5.41 -8.64
N ALA A 99 -0.28 4.70 -8.76
CA ALA A 99 -0.79 4.29 -10.06
C ALA A 99 -1.31 5.52 -10.82
N THR A 100 -1.14 5.53 -12.14
CA THR A 100 -1.51 6.68 -12.98
C THR A 100 -2.96 6.68 -13.41
N ASP A 101 -3.63 5.54 -13.31
CA ASP A 101 -5.02 5.34 -13.70
C ASP A 101 -5.81 4.81 -12.51
N ASP A 102 -6.92 5.45 -12.19
CA ASP A 102 -7.77 5.06 -11.06
C ASP A 102 -8.77 3.95 -11.42
N ASP A 103 -9.13 3.80 -12.69
CA ASP A 103 -10.00 2.73 -13.16
C ASP A 103 -9.24 1.41 -13.31
N LEU A 104 -8.03 1.48 -13.86
CA LEU A 104 -7.12 0.35 -14.03
C LEU A 104 -5.75 0.66 -13.40
N PRO A 105 -5.61 0.57 -12.07
CA PRO A 105 -4.37 0.91 -11.40
C PRO A 105 -3.27 -0.11 -11.69
N VAL A 106 -2.25 0.30 -12.44
CA VAL A 106 -1.10 -0.53 -12.80
C VAL A 106 0.18 0.07 -12.27
N VAL A 107 1.03 -0.77 -11.67
CA VAL A 107 2.39 -0.44 -11.24
C VAL A 107 3.34 -1.58 -11.59
N PRO A 108 4.63 -1.31 -11.86
CA PRO A 108 5.61 -2.38 -12.07
C PRO A 108 5.77 -3.25 -10.82
N ALA A 109 5.89 -4.57 -11.03
CA ALA A 109 6.17 -5.53 -9.97
C ALA A 109 7.60 -5.36 -9.42
N LEU A 110 7.75 -5.52 -8.12
CA LEU A 110 9.04 -5.52 -7.43
C LEU A 110 9.57 -6.95 -7.18
N THR A 111 8.82 -7.97 -7.53
CA THR A 111 9.22 -9.39 -7.44
C THR A 111 10.58 -9.67 -8.09
N PRO A 112 10.96 -9.06 -9.25
CA PRO A 112 12.29 -9.25 -9.81
C PRO A 112 13.44 -8.67 -8.97
N VAL A 113 13.12 -7.77 -8.05
CA VAL A 113 14.10 -7.15 -7.14
C VAL A 113 14.13 -7.87 -5.80
N TRP A 114 12.97 -8.11 -5.21
CA TRP A 114 12.82 -8.82 -3.93
C TRP A 114 11.76 -9.92 -4.06
N ASN A 115 12.16 -11.17 -4.00
CA ASN A 115 11.21 -12.30 -4.07
C ASN A 115 10.12 -12.24 -3.00
N ALA A 116 10.39 -11.60 -1.86
CA ALA A 116 9.41 -11.39 -0.79
C ALA A 116 8.19 -10.56 -1.25
N ALA A 117 8.34 -9.72 -2.29
CA ALA A 117 7.25 -8.91 -2.83
C ALA A 117 6.08 -9.75 -3.37
N ASN A 118 6.34 -11.00 -3.83
CA ASN A 118 5.35 -11.83 -4.50
C ASN A 118 4.01 -11.91 -3.76
N TRP A 119 4.01 -12.28 -2.50
CA TRP A 119 2.78 -12.43 -1.75
C TRP A 119 2.14 -11.09 -1.36
N PHE A 120 2.94 -10.10 -1.05
CA PHE A 120 2.44 -8.74 -0.75
C PHE A 120 1.79 -8.09 -1.97
N GLU A 121 2.35 -8.28 -3.17
CA GLU A 121 1.78 -7.80 -4.42
C GLU A 121 0.46 -8.49 -4.73
N ARG A 122 0.38 -9.80 -4.51
CA ARG A 122 -0.89 -10.55 -4.62
C ARG A 122 -1.94 -10.08 -3.62
N GLU A 123 -1.54 -9.77 -2.39
CA GLU A 123 -2.44 -9.19 -1.39
C GLU A 123 -2.94 -7.81 -1.83
N ALA A 124 -2.06 -6.92 -2.27
CA ALA A 124 -2.45 -5.60 -2.76
C ALA A 124 -3.36 -5.68 -3.99
N PHE A 125 -3.10 -6.62 -4.91
CA PHE A 125 -4.00 -6.93 -6.02
C PHE A 125 -5.36 -7.42 -5.53
N ASP A 126 -5.40 -8.37 -4.62
CA ASP A 126 -6.64 -8.96 -4.11
C ASP A 126 -7.49 -7.92 -3.37
N MET A 127 -6.88 -7.12 -2.50
CA MET A 127 -7.57 -6.17 -1.63
C MET A 127 -7.96 -4.87 -2.32
N TYR A 128 -7.16 -4.38 -3.28
CA TYR A 128 -7.36 -3.08 -3.93
C TYR A 128 -7.54 -3.13 -5.44
N GLY A 129 -7.22 -4.26 -6.10
CA GLY A 129 -7.26 -4.38 -7.55
C GLY A 129 -6.09 -3.68 -8.25
N ILE A 130 -4.99 -3.45 -7.55
CA ILE A 130 -3.77 -2.90 -8.15
C ILE A 130 -3.07 -4.01 -8.93
N ILE A 131 -2.86 -3.78 -10.23
CA ILE A 131 -2.17 -4.72 -11.11
C ILE A 131 -0.67 -4.50 -11.03
N PHE A 132 0.09 -5.56 -10.81
CA PHE A 132 1.55 -5.54 -10.79
C PHE A 132 2.10 -6.09 -12.10
N GLU A 133 2.51 -5.18 -12.99
CA GLU A 133 3.03 -5.54 -14.31
C GLU A 133 4.37 -6.27 -14.18
N GLY A 134 4.47 -7.44 -14.81
CA GLY A 134 5.66 -8.30 -14.73
C GLY A 134 5.68 -9.24 -13.53
N HIS A 135 4.60 -9.36 -12.77
CA HIS A 135 4.45 -10.38 -11.74
C HIS A 135 4.15 -11.75 -12.36
N ASP A 136 4.91 -12.78 -11.99
CA ASP A 136 4.82 -14.10 -12.65
C ASP A 136 3.53 -14.86 -12.35
N ASP A 137 2.90 -14.64 -11.18
CA ASP A 137 1.70 -15.39 -10.73
C ASP A 137 0.74 -14.47 -9.97
N LEU A 138 0.23 -13.43 -10.65
CA LEU A 138 -0.70 -12.47 -10.05
C LEU A 138 -2.12 -13.06 -9.96
N ARG A 139 -2.47 -13.54 -8.79
CA ARG A 139 -3.78 -14.12 -8.48
C ARG A 139 -4.18 -13.79 -7.05
N ARG A 140 -5.48 -13.86 -6.75
CA ARG A 140 -6.00 -13.64 -5.40
C ARG A 140 -5.34 -14.56 -4.36
N ILE A 141 -5.21 -14.11 -3.13
CA ILE A 141 -4.54 -14.85 -2.04
C ILE A 141 -5.39 -14.93 -0.76
N LEU A 142 -6.18 -13.92 -0.47
CA LEU A 142 -6.99 -13.84 0.76
C LEU A 142 -8.46 -14.08 0.55
N THR A 143 -9.03 -13.63 -0.59
CA THR A 143 -10.44 -13.81 -0.88
C THR A 143 -10.71 -15.15 -1.57
N ASP A 144 -11.97 -15.61 -1.49
CA ASP A 144 -12.42 -16.81 -2.17
C ASP A 144 -12.33 -16.69 -3.70
N TYR A 145 -12.24 -17.80 -4.42
CA TYR A 145 -12.13 -17.83 -5.88
C TYR A 145 -13.31 -17.15 -6.60
N GLY A 146 -14.49 -17.16 -6.00
CA GLY A 146 -15.69 -16.52 -6.54
C GLY A 146 -15.96 -15.11 -6.00
N PHE A 147 -15.04 -14.54 -5.22
CA PHE A 147 -15.24 -13.23 -4.61
C PHE A 147 -15.24 -12.12 -5.66
N ILE A 148 -16.26 -11.25 -5.62
CA ILE A 148 -16.41 -10.14 -6.56
C ILE A 148 -16.07 -8.83 -5.86
N GLY A 149 -15.14 -8.07 -6.46
CA GLY A 149 -14.69 -6.78 -5.96
C GLY A 149 -13.38 -6.85 -5.16
N HIS A 150 -13.06 -5.74 -4.49
CA HIS A 150 -11.82 -5.54 -3.75
C HIS A 150 -12.17 -4.95 -2.37
N PRO A 151 -12.10 -5.75 -1.29
CA PRO A 151 -12.76 -5.42 -0.03
C PRO A 151 -12.10 -4.29 0.77
N MET A 152 -10.88 -3.88 0.43
CA MET A 152 -10.20 -2.77 1.11
C MET A 152 -10.35 -1.43 0.39
N ARG A 153 -11.00 -1.40 -0.77
CA ARG A 153 -11.38 -0.14 -1.42
C ARG A 153 -12.38 0.61 -0.55
N LYS A 154 -12.26 1.94 -0.49
CA LYS A 154 -13.13 2.80 0.34
C LYS A 154 -14.59 2.80 -0.12
N ASP A 155 -14.83 2.51 -1.39
CA ASP A 155 -16.16 2.38 -1.99
C ASP A 155 -16.76 0.96 -1.85
N PHE A 156 -16.01 -0.01 -1.31
CA PHE A 156 -16.54 -1.34 -1.03
C PHE A 156 -17.32 -1.33 0.31
N PRO A 157 -18.57 -1.85 0.35
CA PRO A 157 -19.35 -1.84 1.56
C PRO A 157 -18.76 -2.74 2.66
N VAL A 158 -18.77 -2.27 3.91
CA VAL A 158 -18.18 -2.98 5.06
C VAL A 158 -18.78 -4.37 5.25
N SER A 159 -20.09 -4.53 5.02
CA SER A 159 -20.78 -5.81 5.11
C SER A 159 -20.64 -6.69 3.87
N GLY A 160 -19.99 -6.17 2.79
CA GLY A 160 -19.93 -6.85 1.50
C GLY A 160 -21.24 -6.84 0.74
N HIS A 161 -21.28 -7.58 -0.37
CA HIS A 161 -22.48 -7.75 -1.22
C HIS A 161 -23.13 -9.11 -1.01
N VAL A 162 -22.36 -10.08 -0.57
CA VAL A 162 -22.73 -11.49 -0.48
C VAL A 162 -22.26 -12.04 0.85
N GLU A 163 -23.06 -12.88 1.49
CA GLU A 163 -22.69 -13.64 2.67
C GLU A 163 -22.76 -15.14 2.41
N MET A 164 -21.96 -15.90 3.15
CA MET A 164 -22.00 -17.36 3.12
C MET A 164 -22.89 -17.86 4.25
N ARG A 165 -23.79 -18.78 3.93
CA ARG A 165 -24.68 -19.44 4.89
C ARG A 165 -24.69 -20.94 4.67
N TYR A 166 -24.72 -21.71 5.75
CA TYR A 166 -24.98 -23.14 5.64
C TYR A 166 -26.48 -23.40 5.45
N ASP A 167 -26.82 -24.05 4.34
CA ASP A 167 -28.18 -24.48 4.04
C ASP A 167 -28.38 -25.91 4.57
N LEU A 168 -29.30 -26.06 5.52
CA LEU A 168 -29.61 -27.33 6.17
C LEU A 168 -30.31 -28.33 5.24
N GLU A 169 -31.11 -27.83 4.27
CA GLU A 169 -31.84 -28.66 3.33
C GLU A 169 -30.87 -29.22 2.25
N GLN A 170 -30.05 -28.33 1.69
CA GLN A 170 -29.07 -28.72 0.68
C GLN A 170 -27.80 -29.33 1.29
N ARG A 171 -27.63 -29.24 2.61
CA ARG A 171 -26.44 -29.71 3.37
C ARG A 171 -25.12 -29.19 2.83
N ARG A 172 -25.09 -27.93 2.39
CA ARG A 172 -23.90 -27.24 1.85
C ARG A 172 -23.89 -25.77 2.19
N VAL A 173 -22.72 -25.14 2.03
CA VAL A 173 -22.56 -23.69 2.08
C VAL A 173 -23.12 -23.10 0.77
N ILE A 174 -23.98 -22.10 0.89
CA ILE A 174 -24.53 -21.32 -0.24
C ILE A 174 -24.15 -19.85 -0.07
N TYR A 175 -24.07 -19.15 -1.19
CA TYR A 175 -23.95 -17.70 -1.23
C TYR A 175 -25.34 -17.08 -1.37
N GLN A 176 -25.59 -16.05 -0.59
CA GLN A 176 -26.84 -15.26 -0.67
C GLN A 176 -26.52 -13.77 -0.57
N PRO A 177 -27.41 -12.88 -1.02
CA PRO A 177 -27.27 -11.45 -0.75
C PRO A 177 -27.11 -11.17 0.74
N VAL A 178 -26.25 -10.22 1.11
CA VAL A 178 -26.01 -9.88 2.51
C VAL A 178 -27.30 -9.40 3.19
N THR A 179 -27.56 -9.93 4.37
CA THR A 179 -28.70 -9.55 5.22
C THR A 179 -28.28 -8.77 6.47
N ILE A 180 -26.97 -8.55 6.64
CA ILE A 180 -26.40 -7.85 7.78
C ILE A 180 -26.67 -6.35 7.62
N GLU A 181 -27.45 -5.78 8.56
CA GLU A 181 -27.63 -4.34 8.63
C GLU A 181 -26.40 -3.67 9.25
N PRO A 182 -25.79 -2.65 8.58
CA PRO A 182 -24.70 -1.89 9.16
C PRO A 182 -25.14 -1.23 10.47
N ARG A 183 -24.36 -1.42 11.54
CA ARG A 183 -24.61 -0.71 12.81
C ARG A 183 -23.78 0.55 12.85
N GLU A 184 -24.43 1.70 12.80
CA GLU A 184 -23.83 2.96 13.26
C GLU A 184 -23.89 3.00 14.78
N ILE A 185 -22.79 2.64 15.45
CA ILE A 185 -22.77 2.50 16.91
C ILE A 185 -22.74 3.86 17.59
N THR A 186 -22.06 4.84 17.03
CA THR A 186 -22.00 6.24 17.51
C THR A 186 -21.52 7.17 16.40
N PRO A 187 -22.12 8.36 16.25
CA PRO A 187 -21.53 9.39 15.40
C PRO A 187 -20.13 9.73 15.94
N ARG A 188 -19.12 9.69 15.06
CA ARG A 188 -17.77 10.10 15.44
C ARG A 188 -17.78 11.60 15.73
N VAL A 189 -17.64 11.96 16.99
CA VAL A 189 -17.40 13.35 17.36
C VAL A 189 -15.97 13.70 16.98
N ILE A 190 -15.80 14.55 15.97
CA ILE A 190 -14.50 15.15 15.63
C ILE A 190 -14.15 16.08 16.77
N ARG A 191 -13.11 15.76 17.52
CA ARG A 191 -12.60 16.64 18.57
C ARG A 191 -11.78 17.74 17.93
N GLU A 192 -11.99 18.96 18.35
CA GLU A 192 -11.21 20.11 17.91
C GLU A 192 -9.73 19.97 18.29
N ASP A 193 -8.84 20.60 17.51
CA ASP A 193 -7.38 20.47 17.63
C ASP A 193 -6.80 20.77 19.02
N ASN A 194 -7.55 21.43 19.89
CA ASN A 194 -7.12 21.83 21.23
C ASN A 194 -7.72 20.98 22.35
N TYR A 195 -8.32 19.86 22.04
CA TYR A 195 -8.89 19.00 23.09
C TYR A 195 -7.79 18.38 23.96
N GLY A 196 -7.83 18.69 25.25
CA GLY A 196 -6.89 18.16 26.23
C GLY A 196 -5.77 19.13 26.64
N GLY A 197 -5.78 20.37 26.17
CA GLY A 197 -4.86 21.40 26.66
C GLY A 197 -3.38 21.21 26.35
N LEU A 198 -3.07 20.34 25.41
CA LEU A 198 -1.71 20.17 24.86
C LEU A 198 -1.43 21.31 23.89
N ARG A 199 -0.78 22.35 24.40
CA ARG A 199 -0.16 23.43 23.61
C ARG A 199 1.21 22.98 23.11
#